data_2a9139d742d9cbd16717b27082e411fd
#
_entry.id   2a9139d742d9cbd16717b27082e411fd
#
_cell.length_a   1.000
_cell.length_b   1.000
_cell.length_c   1.000
_cell.angle_alpha   90.00
_cell.angle_beta   90.00
_cell.angle_gamma   90.00
#
_symmetry.space_group_name_H-M   'P 1'
#
loop_
_entity.id
_entity.type
_entity.pdbx_description
1 polymer ?
#
loop_
_entity_poly.entity_id
_entity_poly.type
_entity_poly.pdbx_seq_one_letter_code
_entity_poly.pdbx_strand_id
1 'polypeptide(L)'
;KKVYSLDLETPSHAPFVIACNMAKTPLESNSVDVAVFSLSLMGTDYYKFIEEASRVLKVKGNLWIAEVKSRFDGRNGAASIPSFVASLKTAGFDVDPKKVDEKDKMFFVLEAVKAKNHASSSSGGEKKNNKSGKVEWPKLKACEYKKR
;
A
#
# COMPACT_ATOMS: atom_id res chain seq x y z
N LYS A 1 3.38 -9.96 -20.88
CA LYS A 1 2.89 -9.14 -19.74
C LYS A 1 3.78 -7.91 -19.64
N LYS A 2 3.21 -6.73 -19.38
CA LYS A 2 3.93 -5.48 -19.22
C LYS A 2 4.26 -5.28 -17.73
N VAL A 3 5.51 -4.93 -17.43
CA VAL A 3 5.97 -4.63 -16.07
C VAL A 3 6.42 -3.17 -16.03
N TYR A 4 6.03 -2.47 -14.98
CA TYR A 4 6.47 -1.12 -14.67
C TYR A 4 7.30 -1.16 -13.39
N SER A 5 8.52 -0.64 -13.44
CA SER A 5 9.36 -0.41 -12.26
C SER A 5 9.33 1.08 -11.95
N LEU A 6 8.99 1.43 -10.72
CA LEU A 6 8.79 2.81 -10.28
C LEU A 6 9.72 3.12 -9.11
N ASP A 7 10.41 4.26 -9.15
CA ASP A 7 11.24 4.77 -8.05
C ASP A 7 11.23 6.31 -8.10
N LEU A 8 11.73 6.95 -7.04
CA LEU A 8 11.91 8.42 -7.03
C LEU A 8 12.98 8.89 -8.02
N GLU A 9 13.94 8.02 -8.31
CA GLU A 9 15.04 8.29 -9.25
C GLU A 9 15.16 7.16 -10.28
N THR A 10 15.67 7.47 -11.45
CA THR A 10 16.06 6.48 -12.45
C THR A 10 17.57 6.24 -12.35
N PRO A 11 18.00 5.09 -11.80
CA PRO A 11 19.43 4.76 -11.75
C PRO A 11 20.01 4.61 -13.17
N SER A 12 21.23 5.06 -13.38
CA SER A 12 21.91 4.99 -14.70
C SER A 12 22.03 3.56 -15.26
N HIS A 13 22.13 2.57 -14.36
CA HIS A 13 22.18 1.14 -14.72
C HIS A 13 20.80 0.50 -14.90
N ALA A 14 19.71 1.22 -14.65
CA ALA A 14 18.36 0.70 -14.75
C ALA A 14 17.42 1.71 -15.48
N PRO A 15 17.68 2.02 -16.77
CA PRO A 15 16.94 3.04 -17.50
C PRO A 15 15.46 2.68 -17.75
N PHE A 16 15.07 1.45 -17.45
CA PHE A 16 13.66 0.98 -17.50
C PHE A 16 12.84 1.42 -16.28
N VAL A 17 13.47 1.98 -15.25
CA VAL A 17 12.78 2.51 -14.07
C VAL A 17 12.17 3.87 -14.41
N ILE A 18 10.90 4.04 -14.10
CA ILE A 18 10.17 5.29 -14.29
C ILE A 18 10.34 6.13 -13.02
N ALA A 19 11.01 7.27 -13.13
CA ALA A 19 11.16 8.21 -12.03
C ALA A 19 9.81 8.87 -11.70
N CYS A 20 9.24 8.54 -10.56
CA CYS A 20 8.01 9.16 -10.08
C CYS A 20 7.81 8.98 -8.57
N ASN A 21 7.00 9.87 -7.99
CA ASN A 21 6.50 9.65 -6.63
C ASN A 21 5.38 8.59 -6.67
N MET A 22 5.52 7.53 -5.88
CA MET A 22 4.55 6.44 -5.79
C MET A 22 3.16 6.88 -5.27
N ALA A 23 3.07 8.08 -4.68
CA ALA A 23 1.78 8.68 -4.32
C ALA A 23 1.00 9.22 -5.53
N LYS A 24 1.65 9.34 -6.69
CA LYS A 24 1.04 9.82 -7.93
C LYS A 24 1.82 9.28 -9.12
N THR A 25 1.47 8.10 -9.57
CA THR A 25 2.14 7.45 -10.69
C THR A 25 1.58 7.91 -12.05
N PRO A 26 2.34 7.80 -13.15
CA PRO A 26 1.84 8.10 -14.50
C PRO A 26 0.97 6.97 -15.09
N LEU A 27 0.45 6.08 -14.24
CA LEU A 27 -0.38 4.96 -14.68
C LEU A 27 -1.86 5.34 -14.66
N GLU A 28 -2.62 4.78 -15.59
CA GLU A 28 -4.07 4.99 -15.66
C GLU A 28 -4.80 4.27 -14.53
N SER A 29 -5.97 4.78 -14.14
CA SER A 29 -6.82 4.12 -13.17
C SER A 29 -7.32 2.77 -13.70
N ASN A 30 -7.40 1.76 -12.82
CA ASN A 30 -7.88 0.42 -13.16
C ASN A 30 -7.15 -0.23 -14.36
N SER A 31 -5.85 0.02 -14.51
CA SER A 31 -5.03 -0.47 -15.61
C SER A 31 -4.11 -1.63 -15.25
N VAL A 32 -3.82 -1.82 -13.95
CA VAL A 32 -2.81 -2.74 -13.44
C VAL A 32 -3.48 -3.97 -12.80
N ASP A 33 -2.95 -5.16 -13.09
CA ASP A 33 -3.46 -6.41 -12.52
C ASP A 33 -2.82 -6.73 -11.15
N VAL A 34 -1.55 -6.33 -10.97
CA VAL A 34 -0.78 -6.59 -9.73
C VAL A 34 0.05 -5.36 -9.39
N ALA A 35 0.01 -4.93 -8.14
CA ALA A 35 0.91 -3.94 -7.55
C ALA A 35 1.76 -4.59 -6.45
N VAL A 36 3.06 -4.29 -6.42
CA VAL A 36 4.00 -4.87 -5.47
C VAL A 36 4.75 -3.76 -4.74
N PHE A 37 4.70 -3.78 -3.41
CA PHE A 37 5.56 -3.00 -2.54
C PHE A 37 6.57 -3.94 -1.87
N SER A 38 7.85 -3.76 -2.17
CA SER A 38 8.93 -4.51 -1.55
C SER A 38 9.85 -3.55 -0.82
N LEU A 39 9.73 -3.49 0.51
CA LEU A 39 10.48 -2.59 1.40
C LEU A 39 10.34 -1.10 1.00
N SER A 40 9.21 -0.71 0.47
CA SER A 40 9.01 0.60 -0.18
C SER A 40 7.95 1.48 0.50
N LEU A 41 7.28 1.00 1.54
CA LEU A 41 6.31 1.80 2.31
C LEU A 41 7.05 2.73 3.31
N MET A 42 8.06 3.47 2.81
CA MET A 42 8.87 4.38 3.60
C MET A 42 8.15 5.70 3.86
N GLY A 43 8.55 6.41 4.91
CA GLY A 43 8.00 7.72 5.24
C GLY A 43 6.71 7.67 6.07
N THR A 44 6.21 8.85 6.39
CA THR A 44 5.01 9.03 7.24
C THR A 44 3.72 9.06 6.43
N ASP A 45 3.82 9.17 5.12
CA ASP A 45 2.70 9.30 4.17
C ASP A 45 2.53 8.07 3.27
N TYR A 46 3.04 6.91 3.71
CA TYR A 46 2.94 5.62 3.01
C TYR A 46 1.50 5.26 2.61
N TYR A 47 0.51 5.76 3.34
CA TYR A 47 -0.90 5.54 3.02
C TYR A 47 -1.30 6.09 1.66
N LYS A 48 -0.67 7.18 1.19
CA LYS A 48 -0.88 7.72 -0.15
C LYS A 48 -0.43 6.75 -1.24
N PHE A 49 0.61 5.95 -0.96
CA PHE A 49 1.08 4.91 -1.89
C PHE A 49 0.05 3.79 -2.02
N ILE A 50 -0.60 3.42 -0.90
CA ILE A 50 -1.67 2.41 -0.91
C ILE A 50 -2.93 2.94 -1.61
N GLU A 51 -3.27 4.21 -1.42
CA GLU A 51 -4.38 4.87 -2.12
C GLU A 51 -4.12 4.91 -3.63
N GLU A 52 -2.90 5.25 -4.04
CA GLU A 52 -2.50 5.25 -5.46
C GLU A 52 -2.51 3.82 -6.04
N ALA A 53 -2.02 2.83 -5.32
CA ALA A 53 -2.13 1.43 -5.72
C ALA A 53 -3.61 1.02 -5.89
N SER A 54 -4.48 1.47 -4.99
CA SER A 54 -5.92 1.25 -5.13
C SER A 54 -6.48 1.92 -6.38
N ARG A 55 -6.00 3.11 -6.76
CA ARG A 55 -6.44 3.80 -7.98
C ARG A 55 -6.05 3.03 -9.25
N VAL A 56 -4.79 2.60 -9.33
CA VAL A 56 -4.26 1.97 -10.55
C VAL A 56 -4.65 0.51 -10.71
N LEU A 57 -4.86 -0.23 -9.62
CA LEU A 57 -5.29 -1.61 -9.66
C LEU A 57 -6.70 -1.74 -10.22
N LYS A 58 -6.91 -2.73 -11.06
CA LYS A 58 -8.24 -3.22 -11.43
C LYS A 58 -8.98 -3.80 -10.23
N VAL A 59 -10.31 -3.77 -10.25
CA VAL A 59 -11.10 -4.55 -9.29
C VAL A 59 -10.72 -6.03 -9.46
N LYS A 60 -10.54 -6.74 -8.35
CA LYS A 60 -9.96 -8.09 -8.26
C LYS A 60 -8.45 -8.16 -8.60
N GLY A 61 -7.78 -7.04 -8.82
CA GLY A 61 -6.32 -6.98 -8.92
C GLY A 61 -5.65 -7.23 -7.56
N ASN A 62 -4.42 -7.71 -7.58
CA ASN A 62 -3.69 -8.12 -6.40
C ASN A 62 -2.74 -7.03 -5.91
N LEU A 63 -2.70 -6.82 -4.62
CA LEU A 63 -1.72 -6.00 -3.92
C LEU A 63 -0.82 -6.91 -3.08
N TRP A 64 0.48 -6.87 -3.33
CA TRP A 64 1.48 -7.61 -2.57
C TRP A 64 2.36 -6.64 -1.81
N ILE A 65 2.58 -6.91 -0.53
CA ILE A 65 3.41 -6.09 0.36
C ILE A 65 4.39 -6.99 1.08
N ALA A 66 5.68 -6.68 0.98
CA ALA A 66 6.74 -7.26 1.78
C ALA A 66 7.43 -6.14 2.57
N GLU A 67 7.42 -6.23 3.90
CA GLU A 67 7.98 -5.20 4.78
C GLU A 67 8.65 -5.78 6.02
N VAL A 68 9.50 -4.97 6.68
CA VAL A 68 10.19 -5.37 7.90
C VAL A 68 9.25 -5.32 9.11
N LYS A 69 9.20 -6.40 9.88
CA LYS A 69 8.34 -6.51 11.06
C LYS A 69 8.61 -5.47 12.14
N SER A 70 9.85 -5.02 12.28
CA SER A 70 10.21 -4.04 13.31
C SER A 70 9.48 -2.70 13.18
N ARG A 71 8.93 -2.39 12.01
CA ARG A 71 8.10 -1.19 11.79
C ARG A 71 6.65 -1.38 12.23
N PHE A 72 6.24 -2.63 12.49
CA PHE A 72 4.88 -3.05 12.84
C PHE A 72 4.80 -3.73 14.21
N ASP A 73 5.64 -3.33 15.15
CA ASP A 73 5.75 -3.99 16.45
C ASP A 73 4.64 -3.61 17.45
N GLY A 74 3.76 -2.70 17.07
CA GLY A 74 2.62 -2.26 17.89
C GLY A 74 2.97 -1.49 19.16
N ARG A 75 4.25 -1.24 19.44
CA ARG A 75 4.70 -0.54 20.66
C ARG A 75 4.62 0.97 20.51
N ASN A 76 4.33 1.68 21.62
CA ASN A 76 4.29 3.15 21.68
C ASN A 76 3.36 3.79 20.61
N GLY A 77 2.22 3.15 20.33
CA GLY A 77 1.25 3.64 19.33
C GLY A 77 1.68 3.44 17.87
N ALA A 78 2.74 2.66 17.62
CA ALA A 78 3.10 2.26 16.28
C ALA A 78 2.10 1.26 15.70
N ALA A 79 2.12 1.13 14.38
CA ALA A 79 1.35 0.11 13.68
C ALA A 79 1.68 -1.30 14.18
N SER A 80 0.67 -2.14 14.27
CA SER A 80 0.82 -3.58 14.28
C SER A 80 0.37 -4.16 12.94
N ILE A 81 0.81 -5.36 12.58
CA ILE A 81 0.35 -6.02 11.35
C ILE A 81 -1.18 -6.14 11.34
N PRO A 82 -1.86 -6.56 12.43
CA PRO A 82 -3.32 -6.58 12.47
C PRO A 82 -3.98 -5.20 12.26
N SER A 83 -3.45 -4.12 12.84
CA SER A 83 -3.99 -2.77 12.64
C SER A 83 -3.80 -2.28 11.21
N PHE A 84 -2.68 -2.60 10.60
CA PHE A 84 -2.42 -2.30 9.19
C PHE A 84 -3.38 -3.06 8.25
N VAL A 85 -3.60 -4.35 8.51
CA VAL A 85 -4.59 -5.17 7.77
C VAL A 85 -6.00 -4.61 7.92
N ALA A 86 -6.39 -4.14 9.11
CA ALA A 86 -7.68 -3.50 9.31
C ALA A 86 -7.84 -2.23 8.48
N SER A 87 -6.78 -1.40 8.38
CA SER A 87 -6.78 -0.20 7.53
C SER A 87 -6.87 -0.54 6.04
N LEU A 88 -6.17 -1.58 5.57
CA LEU A 88 -6.29 -2.08 4.20
C LEU A 88 -7.73 -2.50 3.87
N LYS A 89 -8.40 -3.21 4.79
CA LYS A 89 -9.81 -3.60 4.62
C LYS A 89 -10.73 -2.38 4.52
N THR A 90 -10.51 -1.37 5.35
CA THR A 90 -11.26 -0.11 5.30
C THR A 90 -11.00 0.64 3.99
N ALA A 91 -9.77 0.57 3.46
CA ALA A 91 -9.38 1.14 2.17
C ALA A 91 -9.91 0.38 0.95
N GLY A 92 -10.68 -0.69 1.14
CA GLY A 92 -11.34 -1.44 0.07
C GLY A 92 -10.57 -2.64 -0.46
N PHE A 93 -9.54 -3.08 0.27
CA PHE A 93 -8.85 -4.33 -0.01
C PHE A 93 -9.42 -5.47 0.82
N ASP A 94 -9.57 -6.63 0.22
CA ASP A 94 -9.89 -7.86 0.92
C ASP A 94 -8.58 -8.59 1.24
N VAL A 95 -8.40 -8.93 2.52
CA VAL A 95 -7.20 -9.60 3.03
C VAL A 95 -7.60 -10.91 3.69
N ASP A 96 -7.23 -12.02 3.08
CA ASP A 96 -7.34 -13.34 3.71
C ASP A 96 -6.25 -13.47 4.78
N PRO A 97 -6.60 -13.75 6.05
CA PRO A 97 -5.60 -13.95 7.10
C PRO A 97 -4.55 -15.02 6.79
N LYS A 98 -4.89 -16.03 5.99
CA LYS A 98 -3.96 -17.08 5.54
C LYS A 98 -2.90 -16.57 4.55
N LYS A 99 -3.12 -15.39 3.98
CA LYS A 99 -2.22 -14.72 3.05
C LYS A 99 -1.32 -13.68 3.73
N VAL A 100 -1.32 -13.66 5.06
CA VAL A 100 -0.37 -12.90 5.88
C VAL A 100 0.67 -13.88 6.39
N ASP A 101 1.85 -13.88 5.76
CA ASP A 101 2.95 -14.77 6.13
C ASP A 101 3.96 -14.04 7.03
N GLU A 102 4.07 -14.48 8.27
CA GLU A 102 4.97 -13.96 9.30
C GLU A 102 6.05 -14.95 9.72
N LYS A 103 6.29 -16.01 8.94
CA LYS A 103 7.24 -17.08 9.32
C LYS A 103 8.69 -16.60 9.35
N ASP A 104 9.06 -15.66 8.48
CA ASP A 104 10.38 -15.06 8.52
C ASP A 104 10.57 -14.22 9.79
N LYS A 105 11.80 -14.18 10.34
CA LYS A 105 12.09 -13.45 11.58
C LYS A 105 12.07 -11.93 11.41
N MET A 106 12.44 -11.43 10.24
CA MET A 106 12.63 -10.01 9.96
C MET A 106 11.53 -9.42 9.11
N PHE A 107 10.92 -10.21 8.24
CA PHE A 107 9.96 -9.75 7.25
C PHE A 107 8.58 -10.39 7.44
N PHE A 108 7.57 -9.70 6.95
CA PHE A 108 6.27 -10.31 6.66
C PHE A 108 5.91 -10.06 5.21
N VAL A 109 5.10 -10.92 4.66
CA VAL A 109 4.51 -10.78 3.32
C VAL A 109 3.00 -10.82 3.46
N LEU A 110 2.32 -9.94 2.75
CA LEU A 110 0.87 -9.84 2.74
C LEU A 110 0.39 -9.80 1.30
N GLU A 111 -0.65 -10.58 1.01
CA GLU A 111 -1.39 -10.52 -0.25
C GLU A 111 -2.81 -10.05 0.01
N ALA A 112 -3.26 -9.05 -0.74
CA ALA A 112 -4.60 -8.50 -0.67
C ALA A 112 -5.21 -8.39 -2.07
N VAL A 113 -6.53 -8.38 -2.15
CA VAL A 113 -7.27 -8.23 -3.40
C VAL A 113 -8.11 -6.96 -3.34
N LYS A 114 -8.06 -6.13 -4.38
CA LYS A 114 -8.93 -4.96 -4.46
C LYS A 114 -10.39 -5.40 -4.61
N ALA A 115 -11.21 -5.18 -3.58
CA ALA A 115 -12.61 -5.61 -3.55
C ALA A 115 -13.54 -4.65 -4.31
N LYS A 116 -13.28 -3.33 -4.26
CA LYS A 116 -14.11 -2.28 -4.87
C LYS A 116 -13.28 -1.04 -5.20
N ASN A 117 -13.80 -0.21 -6.09
CA ASN A 117 -13.22 1.11 -6.31
C ASN A 117 -13.44 1.97 -5.05
N HIS A 118 -12.37 2.56 -4.55
CA HIS A 118 -12.48 3.63 -3.57
C HIS A 118 -13.17 4.81 -4.26
N ALA A 119 -14.34 5.22 -3.77
CA ALA A 119 -15.00 6.42 -4.28
C ALA A 119 -14.09 7.61 -3.97
N SER A 120 -13.43 8.16 -5.00
CA SER A 120 -12.77 9.45 -4.89
C SER A 120 -13.83 10.48 -4.51
N SER A 121 -13.64 11.16 -3.39
CA SER A 121 -14.45 12.30 -2.98
C SER A 121 -14.17 13.48 -3.92
N SER A 122 -14.83 13.52 -5.08
CA SER A 122 -14.91 14.69 -5.92
C SER A 122 -16.34 14.94 -6.34
N SER A 123 -16.86 16.02 -5.75
CA SER A 123 -17.94 16.94 -6.21
C SER A 123 -19.27 16.35 -6.68
N GLY A 124 -20.32 16.73 -5.95
CA GLY A 124 -21.63 17.09 -6.51
C GLY A 124 -22.74 16.07 -6.30
N GLY A 125 -23.63 16.34 -5.35
CA GLY A 125 -25.03 15.95 -5.44
C GLY A 125 -25.46 14.70 -4.65
N GLU A 126 -26.29 14.98 -3.66
CA GLU A 126 -27.21 14.11 -2.92
C GLU A 126 -26.67 13.35 -1.69
N LYS A 127 -27.12 13.89 -0.56
CA LYS A 127 -27.04 13.30 0.79
C LYS A 127 -27.78 11.96 0.84
N LYS A 128 -27.04 10.85 0.77
CA LYS A 128 -27.46 9.61 1.41
C LYS A 128 -26.49 9.34 2.56
N ASN A 129 -27.02 9.24 3.78
CA ASN A 129 -26.32 8.90 5.01
C ASN A 129 -25.66 7.52 4.89
N ASN A 130 -24.46 7.48 4.32
CA ASN A 130 -23.51 6.39 4.51
C ASN A 130 -22.29 7.01 5.16
N LYS A 131 -22.04 6.69 6.44
CA LYS A 131 -20.77 6.93 7.11
C LYS A 131 -19.68 6.21 6.34
N SER A 132 -19.11 6.83 5.30
CA SER A 132 -17.82 6.42 4.76
C SER A 132 -16.79 6.73 5.83
N GLY A 133 -16.46 5.72 6.63
CA GLY A 133 -15.46 5.85 7.68
C GLY A 133 -14.15 6.30 7.04
N LYS A 134 -13.65 7.45 7.48
CA LYS A 134 -12.29 7.90 7.14
C LYS A 134 -11.34 6.77 7.51
N VAL A 135 -10.53 6.32 6.54
CA VAL A 135 -9.52 5.29 6.80
C VAL A 135 -8.51 5.87 7.78
N GLU A 136 -8.38 5.25 8.94
CA GLU A 136 -7.37 5.63 9.92
C GLU A 136 -6.13 4.75 9.69
N TRP A 137 -5.04 5.39 9.25
CA TRP A 137 -3.80 4.71 8.97
C TRP A 137 -2.87 4.75 10.17
N PRO A 138 -2.41 3.60 10.68
CA PRO A 138 -1.52 3.56 11.81
C PRO A 138 -0.13 4.10 11.44
N LYS A 139 0.54 4.73 12.39
CA LYS A 139 1.89 5.27 12.18
C LYS A 139 2.90 4.13 12.11
N LEU A 140 3.64 4.05 11.01
CA LEU A 140 4.78 3.13 10.91
C LEU A 140 5.99 3.71 11.63
N LYS A 141 6.76 2.86 12.30
CA LYS A 141 8.07 3.26 12.83
C LYS A 141 9.02 3.59 11.68
N ALA A 142 9.92 4.54 11.93
CA ALA A 142 11.05 4.77 11.03
C ALA A 142 11.89 3.50 10.91
N CYS A 143 12.45 3.25 9.72
CA CYS A 143 13.38 2.16 9.52
C CYS A 143 14.71 2.54 10.16
N GLU A 144 15.08 1.87 11.25
CA GLU A 144 16.37 2.08 11.91
C GLU A 144 17.44 1.27 11.19
N TYR A 145 18.15 1.90 10.26
CA TYR A 145 19.38 1.34 9.73
C TYR A 145 20.49 1.50 10.78
N LYS A 146 20.88 0.41 11.43
CA LYS A 146 22.13 0.42 12.20
C LYS A 146 23.28 0.65 11.22
N LYS A 147 23.92 1.81 11.29
CA LYS A 147 25.23 1.99 10.62
C LYS A 147 26.16 0.91 11.18
N ARG A 148 26.64 0.05 10.30
CA ARG A 148 27.73 -0.87 10.61
C ARG A 148 29.05 -0.11 10.64
#